data_efc865208ef20cd04f10c2baa66ab167
#
_entry.id   efc865208ef20cd04f10c2baa66ab167
#
_cell.length_a   1.000
_cell.length_b   1.000
_cell.length_c   1.000
_cell.angle_alpha   90.00
_cell.angle_beta   90.00
_cell.angle_gamma   90.00
#
_symmetry.space_group_name_H-M   'P 1'
#
loop_
_entity.id
_entity.type
_entity.pdbx_description
1 polymer ?
#
loop_
_entity_poly.entity_id
_entity_poly.type
_entity_poly.pdbx_seq_one_letter_code
_entity_poly.pdbx_strand_id
1 'polypeptide(L)'
;MRHAGISFVAAAAFLAAASAPVAAADALAGTVSSAEEGAMEGVLVSAKKAGSTVTITVVSDAKGRYAFPAAKLEPGSYAMRVRAVGWELDAPKSAEVAVGKAAALDLKLKKAPDLAAQLSNGEWLASFPGTDQQKAVMRNCVGCHTLERIARSQYDADTFMKVVLPRMQGYVNQSIPQHPQLRRAERLMEERGDQRVQVYRTTAEFLATVNRSASPAWKYELKTHARPSGRATRVVYTEYDLPRDTISPHDVVVDRSGIAWYSSFGEQYLGRLDPKTGKVEEYEVGVNKPGFPTGFLALRTDREGNLWMGNMYQATIVRFDPKTTKFATWQLPPEQNIDAAQVNMVSPQAAHVDGKVWTQNNGFAGVHRLDLKTGKIETWEPFKAAPQGQPHNIYDVIPDSKNNVYFTDFRQHHIGRIDAVTGDVRLFTIPTPNSAPRRGMMDAKDRLWFGEYRGDRIAMFDTRTEQFKEWKLATPWSSPYDVTIDKNDEAWTGSMITDQVTRVDTKTGQMVDYLLPRTTNIRRVFVDNSTTPVTFWVGSNHGASIIKLEPLE
;
A
#
# COMPACT_ATOMS: atom_id res chain seq x y z
N MET A 1 -27.42 62.48 -59.78
CA MET A 1 -28.12 62.18 -58.51
C MET A 1 -27.71 60.78 -58.10
N ARG A 2 -26.90 60.68 -57.07
CA ARG A 2 -26.35 59.38 -56.55
C ARG A 2 -26.94 59.16 -55.14
N HIS A 3 -27.77 58.14 -55.00
CA HIS A 3 -28.25 57.70 -53.68
C HIS A 3 -27.22 56.81 -53.01
N ALA A 4 -26.78 57.21 -51.82
CA ALA A 4 -25.97 56.41 -50.93
C ALA A 4 -26.90 55.62 -50.00
N GLY A 5 -26.82 54.29 -50.07
CA GLY A 5 -27.49 53.39 -49.12
C GLY A 5 -26.59 53.11 -47.93
N ILE A 6 -27.11 53.35 -46.72
CA ILE A 6 -26.45 53.05 -45.46
C ILE A 6 -26.96 51.68 -45.01
N SER A 7 -26.05 50.68 -44.93
CA SER A 7 -26.33 49.36 -44.38
C SER A 7 -26.03 49.35 -42.87
N PHE A 8 -27.02 49.09 -42.06
CA PHE A 8 -26.88 48.81 -40.61
C PHE A 8 -26.52 47.35 -40.44
N VAL A 9 -25.34 47.09 -39.86
CA VAL A 9 -24.96 45.77 -39.38
C VAL A 9 -25.33 45.70 -37.88
N ALA A 10 -26.31 44.87 -37.54
CA ALA A 10 -26.66 44.56 -36.17
C ALA A 10 -25.72 43.48 -35.62
N ALA A 11 -24.86 43.84 -34.69
CA ALA A 11 -24.01 42.88 -33.94
C ALA A 11 -24.83 42.25 -32.83
N ALA A 12 -25.14 40.96 -32.97
CA ALA A 12 -25.76 40.17 -31.89
C ALA A 12 -24.63 39.71 -30.91
N ALA A 13 -24.65 40.28 -29.72
CA ALA A 13 -23.76 39.84 -28.63
C ALA A 13 -24.34 38.55 -28.01
N PHE A 14 -23.66 37.42 -28.22
CA PHE A 14 -23.91 36.18 -27.49
C PHE A 14 -23.34 36.32 -26.07
N LEU A 15 -24.18 36.50 -25.07
CA LEU A 15 -23.81 36.30 -23.67
C LEU A 15 -23.66 34.77 -23.44
N ALA A 16 -22.45 34.31 -23.39
CA ALA A 16 -22.14 32.98 -22.85
C ALA A 16 -22.35 33.03 -21.33
N ALA A 17 -23.46 32.52 -20.86
CA ALA A 17 -23.68 32.26 -19.43
C ALA A 17 -22.72 31.16 -19.02
N ALA A 18 -21.63 31.51 -18.31
CA ALA A 18 -20.80 30.58 -17.62
C ALA A 18 -21.67 29.93 -16.52
N SER A 19 -22.05 28.66 -16.73
CA SER A 19 -22.68 27.85 -15.69
C SER A 19 -21.65 27.63 -14.58
N ALA A 20 -21.81 28.29 -13.45
CA ALA A 20 -21.08 27.95 -12.24
C ALA A 20 -21.34 26.47 -11.94
N PRO A 21 -20.30 25.69 -11.52
CA PRO A 21 -20.53 24.33 -11.12
C PRO A 21 -21.54 24.31 -9.97
N VAL A 22 -22.66 23.65 -10.18
CA VAL A 22 -23.64 23.38 -9.13
C VAL A 22 -22.89 22.52 -8.10
N ALA A 23 -22.66 23.06 -6.91
CA ALA A 23 -22.13 22.26 -5.80
C ALA A 23 -23.06 21.06 -5.63
N ALA A 24 -22.51 19.85 -5.73
CA ALA A 24 -23.28 18.62 -5.55
C ALA A 24 -23.98 18.71 -4.18
N ALA A 25 -25.30 18.51 -4.16
CA ALA A 25 -26.05 18.53 -2.90
C ALA A 25 -25.50 17.43 -1.96
N ASP A 26 -25.47 17.71 -0.67
CA ASP A 26 -25.08 16.73 0.34
C ASP A 26 -26.25 15.80 0.66
N ALA A 27 -25.97 14.51 0.88
CA ALA A 27 -26.97 13.55 1.36
C ALA A 27 -27.09 13.57 2.89
N LEU A 28 -25.96 13.73 3.57
CA LEU A 28 -25.83 13.77 5.03
C LEU A 28 -24.72 14.74 5.41
N ALA A 29 -24.99 15.67 6.30
CA ALA A 29 -24.00 16.61 6.80
C ALA A 29 -24.22 16.90 8.29
N GLY A 30 -23.21 17.43 8.97
CA GLY A 30 -23.29 17.83 10.37
C GLY A 30 -21.97 18.29 10.93
N THR A 31 -21.88 18.32 12.25
CA THR A 31 -20.66 18.68 12.98
C THR A 31 -20.19 17.53 13.87
N VAL A 32 -18.88 17.46 14.07
CA VAL A 32 -18.26 16.59 15.06
C VAL A 32 -17.72 17.45 16.19
N SER A 33 -18.05 17.08 17.43
CA SER A 33 -17.60 17.82 18.60
C SER A 33 -17.42 16.91 19.82
N SER A 34 -16.64 17.37 20.78
CA SER A 34 -16.56 16.82 22.13
C SER A 34 -16.73 17.90 23.18
N ALA A 35 -17.01 17.49 24.42
CA ALA A 35 -17.10 18.43 25.54
C ALA A 35 -15.76 19.13 25.84
N GLU A 36 -14.64 18.47 25.54
CA GLU A 36 -13.31 18.94 25.88
C GLU A 36 -12.68 19.84 24.81
N GLU A 37 -12.86 19.47 23.50
CA GLU A 37 -12.24 20.21 22.39
C GLU A 37 -13.21 21.16 21.67
N GLY A 38 -14.52 21.04 21.91
CA GLY A 38 -15.53 21.73 21.10
C GLY A 38 -15.60 21.12 19.69
N ALA A 39 -15.51 21.93 18.64
CA ALA A 39 -15.47 21.47 17.25
C ALA A 39 -14.16 20.72 16.97
N MET A 40 -14.24 19.56 16.32
CA MET A 40 -13.08 18.67 16.12
C MET A 40 -12.73 18.56 14.64
N GLU A 41 -11.54 19.04 14.25
CA GLU A 41 -10.95 18.84 12.94
C GLU A 41 -10.34 17.45 12.79
N GLY A 42 -10.37 16.90 11.56
CA GLY A 42 -9.62 15.68 11.22
C GLY A 42 -10.24 14.39 11.73
N VAL A 43 -11.51 14.41 12.13
CA VAL A 43 -12.23 13.19 12.49
C VAL A 43 -12.74 12.52 11.21
N LEU A 44 -12.37 11.27 10.98
CA LEU A 44 -12.91 10.47 9.90
C LEU A 44 -14.31 9.98 10.32
N VAL A 45 -15.31 10.35 9.54
CA VAL A 45 -16.73 9.96 9.75
C VAL A 45 -17.10 8.96 8.68
N SER A 46 -17.46 7.75 9.08
CA SER A 46 -17.80 6.64 8.19
C SER A 46 -19.29 6.32 8.27
N ALA A 47 -19.91 6.12 7.12
CA ALA A 47 -21.31 5.70 6.97
C ALA A 47 -21.38 4.38 6.19
N LYS A 48 -21.95 3.34 6.78
CA LYS A 48 -22.15 2.02 6.14
C LYS A 48 -23.63 1.68 6.12
N LYS A 49 -24.18 1.54 4.89
CA LYS A 49 -25.57 1.14 4.70
C LYS A 49 -25.81 -0.29 5.22
N ALA A 50 -26.94 -0.53 5.85
CA ALA A 50 -27.30 -1.86 6.33
C ALA A 50 -27.30 -2.89 5.17
N GLY A 51 -26.63 -4.03 5.38
CA GLY A 51 -26.49 -5.09 4.37
C GLY A 51 -25.49 -4.80 3.24
N SER A 52 -24.80 -3.63 3.24
CA SER A 52 -23.81 -3.28 2.22
C SER A 52 -22.41 -3.75 2.60
N THR A 53 -21.60 -4.08 1.61
CA THR A 53 -20.14 -4.26 1.73
C THR A 53 -19.37 -2.97 1.54
N VAL A 54 -20.06 -1.85 1.21
CA VAL A 54 -19.45 -0.56 0.91
C VAL A 54 -19.60 0.39 2.10
N THR A 55 -18.50 1.03 2.48
CA THR A 55 -18.45 2.10 3.49
C THR A 55 -17.94 3.38 2.85
N ILE A 56 -18.64 4.49 3.05
CA ILE A 56 -18.17 5.82 2.64
C ILE A 56 -17.64 6.55 3.86
N THR A 57 -16.48 7.22 3.71
CA THR A 57 -15.88 8.01 4.79
C THR A 57 -15.51 9.40 4.28
N VAL A 58 -15.81 10.42 5.08
CA VAL A 58 -15.42 11.82 4.89
C VAL A 58 -14.67 12.30 6.14
N VAL A 59 -14.01 13.45 6.07
CA VAL A 59 -13.20 13.98 7.16
C VAL A 59 -13.74 15.35 7.57
N SER A 60 -13.84 15.62 8.88
CA SER A 60 -14.29 16.89 9.41
C SER A 60 -13.26 18.01 9.18
N ASP A 61 -13.75 19.21 8.81
CA ASP A 61 -12.95 20.41 8.58
C ASP A 61 -12.55 21.12 9.89
N ALA A 62 -11.82 22.24 9.78
CA ALA A 62 -11.36 23.06 10.91
C ALA A 62 -12.51 23.61 11.81
N LYS A 63 -13.75 23.56 11.35
CA LYS A 63 -14.94 23.92 12.13
C LYS A 63 -15.70 22.69 12.62
N GLY A 64 -15.11 21.50 12.51
CA GLY A 64 -15.74 20.23 12.85
C GLY A 64 -16.85 19.79 11.86
N ARG A 65 -17.04 20.46 10.74
CA ARG A 65 -18.11 20.14 9.79
C ARG A 65 -17.69 18.99 8.89
N TYR A 66 -18.63 18.09 8.62
CA TYR A 66 -18.46 17.01 7.66
C TYR A 66 -19.66 16.96 6.70
N ALA A 67 -19.45 16.45 5.49
CA ALA A 67 -20.51 16.31 4.51
C ALA A 67 -20.27 15.10 3.60
N PHE A 68 -21.29 14.28 3.43
CA PHE A 68 -21.31 13.18 2.47
C PHE A 68 -21.99 13.63 1.18
N PRO A 69 -21.29 13.63 0.02
CA PRO A 69 -21.88 13.97 -1.26
C PRO A 69 -23.08 13.07 -1.60
N ALA A 70 -24.17 13.65 -2.15
CA ALA A 70 -25.37 12.90 -2.51
C ALA A 70 -25.11 11.75 -3.49
N ALA A 71 -24.11 11.90 -4.37
CA ALA A 71 -23.71 10.84 -5.29
C ALA A 71 -23.06 9.61 -4.61
N LYS A 72 -22.76 9.70 -3.31
CA LYS A 72 -22.07 8.63 -2.55
C LYS A 72 -22.98 7.88 -1.59
N LEU A 73 -24.09 8.46 -1.16
CA LEU A 73 -25.03 7.81 -0.26
C LEU A 73 -26.40 7.65 -0.93
N GLU A 74 -26.80 6.41 -1.11
CA GLU A 74 -28.17 6.07 -1.51
C GLU A 74 -29.13 6.25 -0.33
N PRO A 75 -30.43 6.41 -0.57
CA PRO A 75 -31.43 6.40 0.50
C PRO A 75 -31.39 5.12 1.33
N GLY A 76 -31.53 5.26 2.65
CA GLY A 76 -31.53 4.12 3.59
C GLY A 76 -30.96 4.45 4.95
N SER A 77 -30.89 3.42 5.79
CA SER A 77 -30.32 3.47 7.15
C SER A 77 -28.84 3.16 7.12
N TYR A 78 -28.05 3.97 7.83
CA TYR A 78 -26.60 3.89 7.89
C TYR A 78 -26.11 3.74 9.33
N ALA A 79 -25.23 2.77 9.57
CA ALA A 79 -24.43 2.75 10.77
C ALA A 79 -23.29 3.77 10.67
N MET A 80 -23.15 4.60 11.70
CA MET A 80 -22.11 5.64 11.79
C MET A 80 -20.94 5.16 12.64
N ARG A 81 -19.72 5.43 12.19
CA ARG A 81 -18.47 5.20 12.91
C ARG A 81 -17.56 6.41 12.80
N VAL A 82 -16.63 6.55 13.73
CA VAL A 82 -15.59 7.58 13.66
C VAL A 82 -14.21 6.97 13.87
N ARG A 83 -13.20 7.61 13.30
CA ARG A 83 -11.79 7.39 13.65
C ARG A 83 -11.17 8.72 14.05
N ALA A 84 -10.86 8.84 15.33
CA ALA A 84 -10.05 9.90 15.92
C ALA A 84 -9.36 9.27 17.12
N VAL A 85 -8.03 9.11 17.07
CA VAL A 85 -7.28 8.40 18.12
C VAL A 85 -7.46 9.10 19.47
N GLY A 86 -7.81 8.33 20.50
CA GLY A 86 -8.17 8.82 21.82
C GLY A 86 -9.66 9.15 22.02
N TRP A 87 -10.48 9.00 20.97
CA TRP A 87 -11.90 9.33 20.99
C TRP A 87 -12.75 8.19 20.43
N GLU A 88 -14.00 8.10 20.91
CA GLU A 88 -15.02 7.21 20.36
C GLU A 88 -16.34 7.93 20.17
N LEU A 89 -17.18 7.42 19.28
CA LEU A 89 -18.50 7.96 19.04
C LEU A 89 -19.43 7.66 20.23
N ASP A 90 -19.93 8.71 20.86
CA ASP A 90 -20.90 8.60 21.94
C ASP A 90 -22.31 8.46 21.36
N ALA A 91 -22.76 9.46 20.59
CA ALA A 91 -24.07 9.49 19.94
C ALA A 91 -24.08 10.50 18.78
N PRO A 92 -25.01 10.36 17.81
CA PRO A 92 -25.78 9.15 17.46
C PRO A 92 -24.96 8.14 16.67
N LYS A 93 -25.37 6.85 16.70
CA LYS A 93 -24.68 5.74 16.03
C LYS A 93 -25.31 5.34 14.69
N SER A 94 -26.36 6.01 14.26
CA SER A 94 -27.06 5.76 12.99
C SER A 94 -27.60 7.03 12.37
N ALA A 95 -27.80 6.99 11.07
CA ALA A 95 -28.40 8.06 10.27
C ALA A 95 -29.40 7.49 9.27
N GLU A 96 -30.47 8.25 8.99
CA GLU A 96 -31.41 7.95 7.91
C GLU A 96 -31.23 8.96 6.77
N VAL A 97 -31.00 8.45 5.57
CA VAL A 97 -30.88 9.25 4.34
C VAL A 97 -32.12 9.06 3.47
N ALA A 98 -32.78 10.13 3.12
CA ALA A 98 -33.98 10.13 2.29
C ALA A 98 -33.72 10.69 0.89
N VAL A 99 -34.56 10.32 -0.08
CA VAL A 99 -34.47 10.81 -1.45
C VAL A 99 -34.65 12.34 -1.47
N GLY A 100 -33.74 13.06 -2.13
CA GLY A 100 -33.84 14.49 -2.41
C GLY A 100 -33.84 15.41 -1.18
N LYS A 101 -33.49 14.91 0.00
CA LYS A 101 -33.41 15.69 1.25
C LYS A 101 -32.09 15.44 1.95
N ALA A 102 -31.30 16.48 2.15
CA ALA A 102 -30.11 16.42 3.00
C ALA A 102 -30.51 16.13 4.45
N ALA A 103 -29.89 15.09 5.04
CA ALA A 103 -30.03 14.80 6.46
C ALA A 103 -29.00 15.62 7.27
N ALA A 104 -29.40 16.10 8.44
CA ALA A 104 -28.50 16.78 9.38
C ALA A 104 -28.24 15.87 10.60
N LEU A 105 -26.97 15.66 10.96
CA LEU A 105 -26.59 14.79 12.06
C LEU A 105 -25.33 15.30 12.76
N ASP A 106 -25.46 15.84 13.95
CA ASP A 106 -24.31 16.23 14.77
C ASP A 106 -23.82 15.04 15.60
N LEU A 107 -22.52 14.80 15.54
CA LEU A 107 -21.86 13.68 16.25
C LEU A 107 -21.14 14.20 17.48
N LYS A 108 -21.39 13.53 18.61
CA LYS A 108 -20.71 13.79 19.88
C LYS A 108 -19.69 12.69 20.14
N LEU A 109 -18.49 13.10 20.51
CA LEU A 109 -17.40 12.21 20.86
C LEU A 109 -17.08 12.31 22.35
N LYS A 110 -16.64 11.20 22.92
CA LYS A 110 -16.10 11.10 24.28
C LYS A 110 -14.75 10.42 24.25
N LYS A 111 -13.98 10.55 25.32
CA LYS A 111 -12.69 9.85 25.46
C LYS A 111 -12.84 8.34 25.29
N ALA A 112 -11.99 7.75 24.50
CA ALA A 112 -11.91 6.31 24.38
C ALA A 112 -11.36 5.71 25.68
N PRO A 113 -12.00 4.66 26.25
CA PRO A 113 -11.53 4.03 27.48
C PRO A 113 -10.22 3.25 27.25
N ASP A 114 -9.95 2.84 26.03
CA ASP A 114 -8.76 2.08 25.64
C ASP A 114 -8.06 2.74 24.45
N LEU A 115 -7.20 3.70 24.75
CA LEU A 115 -6.37 4.39 23.74
C LEU A 115 -5.51 3.39 22.95
N ALA A 116 -4.98 2.37 23.62
CA ALA A 116 -4.06 1.41 23.03
C ALA A 116 -4.67 0.62 21.87
N ALA A 117 -5.98 0.34 21.92
CA ALA A 117 -6.69 -0.35 20.84
C ALA A 117 -6.85 0.48 19.55
N GLN A 118 -6.57 1.78 19.61
CA GLN A 118 -6.73 2.70 18.49
C GLN A 118 -5.41 3.07 17.81
N LEU A 119 -4.26 2.77 18.46
CA LEU A 119 -2.96 3.15 17.96
C LEU A 119 -2.59 2.40 16.67
N SER A 120 -2.10 3.14 15.69
CA SER A 120 -1.39 2.58 14.54
C SER A 120 -0.06 1.95 14.97
N ASN A 121 0.54 1.15 14.10
CA ASN A 121 1.87 0.61 14.37
C ASN A 121 2.93 1.71 14.51
N GLY A 122 2.79 2.84 13.79
CA GLY A 122 3.67 4.00 13.92
C GLY A 122 3.59 4.66 15.29
N GLU A 123 2.38 4.80 15.83
CA GLU A 123 2.15 5.35 17.17
C GLU A 123 2.67 4.40 18.26
N TRP A 124 2.55 3.08 18.08
CA TRP A 124 3.21 2.11 18.95
C TRP A 124 4.74 2.27 18.93
N LEU A 125 5.36 2.39 17.74
CA LEU A 125 6.81 2.61 17.62
C LEU A 125 7.24 3.95 18.24
N ALA A 126 6.44 5.00 18.09
CA ALA A 126 6.68 6.28 18.75
C ALA A 126 6.57 6.19 20.27
N SER A 127 5.70 5.32 20.79
CA SER A 127 5.45 5.11 22.21
C SER A 127 6.50 4.22 22.89
N PHE A 128 7.00 3.20 22.20
CA PHE A 128 7.94 2.25 22.79
C PHE A 128 9.23 2.94 23.28
N PRO A 129 9.75 2.53 24.45
CA PRO A 129 11.06 2.99 24.92
C PRO A 129 12.19 2.40 24.06
N GLY A 130 13.39 2.93 24.22
CA GLY A 130 14.58 2.48 23.50
C GLY A 130 14.93 3.29 22.27
N THR A 131 16.07 2.95 21.66
CA THR A 131 16.59 3.61 20.46
C THR A 131 15.83 3.21 19.20
N ASP A 132 15.89 4.02 18.15
CA ASP A 132 15.32 3.69 16.85
C ASP A 132 15.90 2.40 16.25
N GLN A 133 17.17 2.10 16.52
CA GLN A 133 17.79 0.84 16.10
C GLN A 133 17.16 -0.38 16.78
N GLN A 134 16.86 -0.30 18.09
CA GLN A 134 16.17 -1.37 18.82
C GLN A 134 14.74 -1.56 18.31
N LYS A 135 14.01 -0.45 18.09
CA LYS A 135 12.64 -0.46 17.57
C LYS A 135 12.56 -0.96 16.11
N ALA A 136 13.59 -0.76 15.31
CA ALA A 136 13.59 -1.10 13.88
C ALA A 136 13.32 -2.60 13.61
N VAL A 137 13.65 -3.48 14.55
CA VAL A 137 13.33 -4.93 14.44
C VAL A 137 11.83 -5.17 14.34
N MET A 138 11.02 -4.32 14.96
CA MET A 138 9.56 -4.41 14.99
C MET A 138 8.91 -4.20 13.60
N ARG A 139 9.63 -3.55 12.65
CA ARG A 139 9.16 -3.46 11.25
C ARG A 139 8.92 -4.82 10.60
N ASN A 140 9.61 -5.88 11.07
CA ASN A 140 9.36 -7.23 10.58
C ASN A 140 8.07 -7.83 11.15
N CYS A 141 7.68 -7.42 12.35
CA CYS A 141 6.48 -7.94 13.03
C CYS A 141 5.19 -7.44 12.38
N VAL A 142 5.18 -6.18 11.89
CA VAL A 142 4.00 -5.59 11.23
C VAL A 142 3.64 -6.27 9.91
N GLY A 143 4.52 -7.11 9.39
CA GLY A 143 4.22 -7.91 8.20
C GLY A 143 3.05 -8.87 8.36
N CYS A 144 2.81 -9.37 9.58
CA CYS A 144 1.81 -10.40 9.89
C CYS A 144 0.66 -9.91 10.78
N HIS A 145 0.91 -8.97 11.69
CA HIS A 145 -0.08 -8.46 12.64
C HIS A 145 0.31 -7.09 13.20
N THR A 146 -0.61 -6.43 13.90
CA THR A 146 -0.34 -5.15 14.57
C THR A 146 0.62 -5.32 15.74
N LEU A 147 1.35 -4.26 16.08
CA LEU A 147 2.24 -4.21 17.25
C LEU A 147 1.48 -4.27 18.57
N GLU A 148 0.20 -3.92 18.58
CA GLU A 148 -0.68 -4.08 19.74
C GLU A 148 -0.63 -5.51 20.30
N ARG A 149 -0.61 -6.53 19.41
CA ARG A 149 -0.51 -7.94 19.82
C ARG A 149 0.72 -8.21 20.67
N ILE A 150 1.86 -7.58 20.33
CA ILE A 150 3.10 -7.69 21.11
C ILE A 150 2.98 -6.89 22.41
N ALA A 151 2.57 -5.62 22.31
CA ALA A 151 2.45 -4.73 23.44
C ALA A 151 1.52 -5.26 24.55
N ARG A 152 0.43 -5.94 24.18
CA ARG A 152 -0.51 -6.57 25.12
C ARG A 152 -0.07 -7.94 25.61
N SER A 153 0.94 -8.56 25.03
CA SER A 153 1.42 -9.87 25.48
C SER A 153 2.06 -9.79 26.87
N GLN A 154 2.14 -10.94 27.53
CA GLN A 154 2.77 -11.09 28.85
C GLN A 154 3.97 -12.04 28.80
N TYR A 155 4.52 -12.29 27.61
CA TYR A 155 5.69 -13.16 27.44
C TYR A 155 6.94 -12.47 27.97
N ASP A 156 7.71 -13.17 28.81
CA ASP A 156 9.05 -12.76 29.20
C ASP A 156 10.06 -13.00 28.07
N ALA A 157 11.29 -12.55 28.28
CA ALA A 157 12.36 -12.70 27.28
C ALA A 157 12.66 -14.17 26.95
N ASP A 158 12.58 -15.05 27.93
CA ASP A 158 12.82 -16.49 27.75
C ASP A 158 11.74 -17.14 26.88
N THR A 159 10.48 -16.80 27.12
CA THR A 159 9.36 -17.27 26.30
C THR A 159 9.44 -16.73 24.87
N PHE A 160 9.76 -15.44 24.69
CA PHE A 160 10.01 -14.90 23.36
C PHE A 160 11.12 -15.64 22.64
N MET A 161 12.25 -15.86 23.31
CA MET A 161 13.42 -16.51 22.71
C MET A 161 13.19 -17.97 22.37
N LYS A 162 12.56 -18.74 23.27
CA LYS A 162 12.47 -20.22 23.16
C LYS A 162 11.22 -20.67 22.40
N VAL A 163 10.15 -19.88 22.39
CA VAL A 163 8.84 -20.29 21.86
C VAL A 163 8.37 -19.36 20.73
N VAL A 164 8.26 -18.05 20.98
CA VAL A 164 7.58 -17.14 20.06
C VAL A 164 8.40 -16.90 18.79
N LEU A 165 9.65 -16.46 18.93
CA LEU A 165 10.52 -16.12 17.80
C LEU A 165 10.85 -17.33 16.91
N PRO A 166 11.19 -18.51 17.44
CA PRO A 166 11.36 -19.71 16.63
C PRO A 166 10.10 -20.09 15.85
N ARG A 167 8.92 -20.04 16.51
CA ARG A 167 7.64 -20.34 15.85
C ARG A 167 7.32 -19.34 14.73
N MET A 168 7.58 -18.04 14.96
CA MET A 168 7.37 -17.01 13.94
C MET A 168 8.20 -17.25 12.67
N GLN A 169 9.39 -17.81 12.79
CA GLN A 169 10.22 -18.16 11.64
C GLN A 169 9.65 -19.30 10.79
N GLY A 170 8.76 -20.10 11.36
CA GLY A 170 8.03 -21.15 10.65
C GLY A 170 7.00 -20.63 9.66
N TYR A 171 6.56 -19.38 9.81
CA TYR A 171 5.55 -18.80 8.95
C TYR A 171 6.16 -18.07 7.75
N VAL A 172 5.42 -18.04 6.67
CA VAL A 172 5.72 -17.19 5.52
C VAL A 172 5.71 -15.73 5.95
N ASN A 173 6.65 -14.94 5.44
CA ASN A 173 6.57 -13.49 5.59
C ASN A 173 5.19 -13.01 5.15
N GLN A 174 4.57 -12.18 5.98
CA GLN A 174 3.26 -11.58 5.71
C GLN A 174 2.06 -12.53 5.79
N SER A 175 2.25 -13.75 6.31
CA SER A 175 1.15 -14.56 6.83
C SER A 175 0.38 -13.77 7.87
N ILE A 176 -0.94 -13.72 7.74
CA ILE A 176 -1.79 -13.07 8.75
C ILE A 176 -2.32 -14.11 9.74
N PRO A 177 -2.71 -13.71 10.98
CA PRO A 177 -3.21 -14.66 11.96
C PRO A 177 -4.43 -15.47 11.52
N GLN A 178 -5.28 -14.88 10.67
CA GLN A 178 -6.48 -15.52 10.12
C GLN A 178 -6.14 -16.58 9.08
N HIS A 179 -5.00 -16.45 8.40
CA HIS A 179 -4.55 -17.37 7.36
C HIS A 179 -3.04 -17.62 7.46
N PRO A 180 -2.57 -18.33 8.50
CA PRO A 180 -1.16 -18.60 8.69
C PRO A 180 -0.68 -19.67 7.71
N GLN A 181 0.32 -19.33 6.89
CA GLN A 181 0.98 -20.29 6.02
C GLN A 181 2.34 -20.69 6.59
N LEU A 182 2.54 -21.98 6.80
CA LEU A 182 3.82 -22.51 7.25
C LEU A 182 4.83 -22.60 6.11
N ARG A 183 6.01 -22.14 6.37
CA ARG A 183 7.19 -22.37 5.57
C ARG A 183 7.91 -23.61 6.10
N ARG A 184 8.64 -24.36 5.29
CA ARG A 184 9.55 -25.41 5.76
C ARG A 184 10.72 -24.78 6.54
N ALA A 185 10.44 -24.39 7.78
CA ALA A 185 11.31 -23.54 8.58
C ALA A 185 12.45 -24.30 9.25
N GLU A 186 12.31 -25.59 9.50
CA GLU A 186 13.30 -26.38 10.23
C GLU A 186 14.68 -26.26 9.58
N ARG A 187 14.78 -26.41 8.27
CA ARG A 187 16.03 -26.20 7.51
C ARG A 187 16.62 -24.79 7.65
N LEU A 188 15.78 -23.76 7.71
CA LEU A 188 16.25 -22.38 7.81
C LEU A 188 16.75 -22.01 9.20
N MET A 189 16.38 -22.76 10.22
CA MET A 189 16.86 -22.59 11.60
C MET A 189 18.25 -23.21 11.77
N GLU A 190 18.49 -24.37 11.16
CA GLU A 190 19.77 -25.08 11.22
C GLU A 190 20.88 -24.34 10.48
N GLU A 191 20.58 -23.71 9.36
CA GLU A 191 21.58 -23.06 8.48
C GLU A 191 22.15 -21.73 8.98
N ARG A 192 21.63 -21.14 10.07
CA ARG A 192 22.01 -19.78 10.51
C ARG A 192 22.73 -19.69 11.85
N GLY A 193 22.96 -20.77 12.55
CA GLY A 193 23.85 -20.91 13.71
C GLY A 193 23.72 -19.83 14.81
N ASP A 194 24.82 -19.60 15.50
CA ASP A 194 24.90 -18.75 16.71
C ASP A 194 24.52 -17.28 16.51
N GLN A 195 24.77 -16.71 15.33
CA GLN A 195 24.37 -15.32 15.04
C GLN A 195 22.85 -15.11 15.15
N ARG A 196 22.05 -16.10 14.74
CA ARG A 196 20.60 -16.01 14.85
C ARG A 196 20.12 -16.11 16.29
N VAL A 197 20.74 -16.97 17.07
CA VAL A 197 20.46 -17.09 18.50
C VAL A 197 20.72 -15.76 19.21
N GLN A 198 21.80 -15.06 18.88
CA GLN A 198 22.10 -13.75 19.45
C GLN A 198 21.08 -12.67 19.04
N VAL A 199 20.69 -12.65 17.75
CA VAL A 199 19.64 -11.73 17.27
C VAL A 199 18.31 -11.99 17.98
N TYR A 200 17.96 -13.26 18.20
CA TYR A 200 16.74 -13.60 18.94
C TYR A 200 16.80 -13.18 20.39
N ARG A 201 17.94 -13.39 21.06
CA ARG A 201 18.14 -12.96 22.44
C ARG A 201 17.93 -11.45 22.58
N THR A 202 18.65 -10.65 21.80
CA THR A 202 18.52 -9.19 21.82
C THR A 202 17.09 -8.72 21.48
N THR A 203 16.45 -9.39 20.52
CA THR A 203 15.04 -9.10 20.17
C THR A 203 14.11 -9.46 21.32
N ALA A 204 14.23 -10.65 21.91
CA ALA A 204 13.40 -11.13 23.00
C ALA A 204 13.49 -10.23 24.25
N GLU A 205 14.70 -9.83 24.62
CA GLU A 205 14.96 -8.90 25.71
C GLU A 205 14.26 -7.55 25.45
N PHE A 206 14.37 -7.00 24.25
CA PHE A 206 13.69 -5.77 23.88
C PHE A 206 12.16 -5.92 23.93
N LEU A 207 11.59 -6.99 23.35
CA LEU A 207 10.15 -7.23 23.35
C LEU A 207 9.57 -7.33 24.77
N ALA A 208 10.31 -7.93 25.70
CA ALA A 208 9.91 -8.01 27.11
C ALA A 208 9.95 -6.66 27.83
N THR A 209 10.61 -5.63 27.30
CA THR A 209 10.58 -4.27 27.86
C THR A 209 9.37 -3.46 27.40
N VAL A 210 8.77 -3.80 26.25
CA VAL A 210 7.68 -3.04 25.64
C VAL A 210 6.30 -3.66 25.86
N ASN A 211 6.23 -4.88 26.38
CA ASN A 211 4.98 -5.57 26.65
C ASN A 211 4.56 -5.53 28.15
N ARG A 212 3.57 -6.34 28.52
CA ARG A 212 3.02 -6.42 29.90
C ARG A 212 3.61 -7.56 30.75
N SER A 213 4.78 -8.11 30.40
CA SER A 213 5.38 -9.19 31.17
C SER A 213 5.84 -8.78 32.57
N ALA A 214 6.30 -7.53 32.72
CA ALA A 214 6.81 -7.00 33.99
C ALA A 214 5.79 -6.14 34.76
N SER A 215 4.61 -5.84 34.17
CA SER A 215 3.60 -4.98 34.81
C SER A 215 2.25 -5.11 34.08
N PRO A 216 1.10 -5.06 34.78
CA PRO A 216 -0.22 -5.07 34.15
C PRO A 216 -0.49 -3.83 33.29
N ALA A 217 0.27 -2.76 33.49
CA ALA A 217 0.21 -1.53 32.70
C ALA A 217 1.55 -1.24 32.03
N TRP A 218 1.52 -0.51 30.92
CA TRP A 218 2.74 -0.03 30.26
C TRP A 218 3.47 0.99 31.12
N LYS A 219 4.79 0.90 31.20
CA LYS A 219 5.65 1.83 31.96
C LYS A 219 6.13 3.02 31.12
N TYR A 220 5.46 3.28 29.99
CA TYR A 220 5.74 4.39 29.09
C TYR A 220 4.43 5.04 28.62
N GLU A 221 4.52 6.29 28.22
CA GLU A 221 3.39 7.06 27.70
C GLU A 221 3.03 6.60 26.30
N LEU A 222 1.73 6.43 26.02
CA LEU A 222 1.23 6.17 24.69
C LEU A 222 1.15 7.48 23.91
N LYS A 223 1.85 7.55 22.79
CA LYS A 223 1.95 8.72 21.91
C LYS A 223 1.04 8.53 20.70
N THR A 224 0.40 9.62 20.29
CA THR A 224 -0.49 9.64 19.12
C THR A 224 0.08 10.56 18.05
N HIS A 225 -0.23 10.28 16.78
CA HIS A 225 0.02 11.19 15.69
C HIS A 225 -1.05 12.30 15.66
N ALA A 226 -0.72 13.43 15.06
CA ALA A 226 -1.70 14.49 14.83
C ALA A 226 -2.82 14.00 13.89
N ARG A 227 -4.06 14.43 14.15
CA ARG A 227 -5.17 14.18 13.23
C ARG A 227 -4.95 14.92 11.90
N PRO A 228 -5.56 14.44 10.80
CA PRO A 228 -5.58 15.16 9.53
C PRO A 228 -6.05 16.61 9.71
N SER A 229 -5.42 17.54 9.00
CA SER A 229 -5.81 18.96 9.01
C SER A 229 -5.65 19.60 7.63
N GLY A 230 -6.33 20.72 7.39
CA GLY A 230 -6.25 21.47 6.15
C GLY A 230 -6.55 20.60 4.92
N ARG A 231 -5.62 20.51 3.96
CA ARG A 231 -5.80 19.72 2.72
C ARG A 231 -6.09 18.23 2.98
N ALA A 232 -5.53 17.65 4.03
CA ALA A 232 -5.73 16.24 4.38
C ALA A 232 -7.18 15.92 4.80
N THR A 233 -8.01 16.93 5.11
CA THR A 233 -9.45 16.74 5.38
C THR A 233 -10.30 16.73 4.12
N ARG A 234 -9.75 17.12 2.96
CA ARG A 234 -10.48 17.25 1.70
C ARG A 234 -10.38 15.98 0.86
N VAL A 235 -11.00 14.91 1.35
CA VAL A 235 -10.97 13.58 0.72
C VAL A 235 -12.24 12.81 1.04
N VAL A 236 -12.68 11.99 0.08
CA VAL A 236 -13.71 10.98 0.27
C VAL A 236 -13.08 9.62 0.09
N TYR A 237 -13.34 8.70 1.02
CA TYR A 237 -12.95 7.30 0.91
C TYR A 237 -14.17 6.45 0.57
N THR A 238 -13.98 5.52 -0.34
CA THR A 238 -14.91 4.41 -0.57
C THR A 238 -14.19 3.12 -0.24
N GLU A 239 -14.64 2.40 0.77
CA GLU A 239 -14.06 1.14 1.20
C GLU A 239 -14.99 -0.01 0.84
N TYR A 240 -14.43 -1.08 0.26
CA TYR A 240 -15.12 -2.28 -0.17
C TYR A 240 -14.62 -3.45 0.67
N ASP A 241 -15.49 -4.04 1.51
CA ASP A 241 -15.16 -5.27 2.22
C ASP A 241 -15.11 -6.45 1.25
N LEU A 242 -14.06 -7.27 1.38
CA LEU A 242 -13.90 -8.48 0.60
C LEU A 242 -14.66 -9.65 1.25
N PRO A 243 -14.97 -10.71 0.48
CA PRO A 243 -15.88 -11.78 0.95
C PRO A 243 -15.41 -12.58 2.16
N ARG A 244 -14.11 -12.63 2.41
CA ARG A 244 -13.50 -13.40 3.52
C ARG A 244 -12.44 -12.57 4.21
N ASP A 245 -12.32 -12.70 5.51
CA ASP A 245 -11.28 -12.05 6.33
C ASP A 245 -9.87 -12.65 6.14
N THR A 246 -9.78 -13.81 5.47
CA THR A 246 -8.53 -14.46 5.07
C THR A 246 -7.90 -13.84 3.83
N ILE A 247 -8.68 -13.08 3.03
CA ILE A 247 -8.16 -12.39 1.84
C ILE A 247 -7.19 -11.28 2.28
N SER A 248 -5.98 -11.33 1.74
CA SER A 248 -4.93 -10.35 2.01
C SER A 248 -4.61 -9.58 0.73
N PRO A 249 -5.40 -8.53 0.36
CA PRO A 249 -5.18 -7.79 -0.88
C PRO A 249 -3.85 -7.04 -0.82
N HIS A 250 -2.88 -7.53 -1.60
CA HIS A 250 -1.52 -6.98 -1.61
C HIS A 250 -1.40 -5.81 -2.59
N ASP A 251 -1.64 -6.05 -3.86
CA ASP A 251 -1.70 -5.03 -4.91
C ASP A 251 -3.13 -4.86 -5.39
N VAL A 252 -3.46 -3.63 -5.76
CA VAL A 252 -4.69 -3.29 -6.47
C VAL A 252 -4.30 -2.56 -7.75
N VAL A 253 -4.94 -2.89 -8.87
CA VAL A 253 -4.85 -2.15 -10.13
C VAL A 253 -6.25 -1.93 -10.69
N VAL A 254 -6.49 -0.80 -11.33
CA VAL A 254 -7.77 -0.53 -12.00
C VAL A 254 -7.55 -0.61 -13.50
N ASP A 255 -8.37 -1.40 -14.18
CA ASP A 255 -8.30 -1.53 -15.63
C ASP A 255 -9.05 -0.38 -16.35
N ARG A 256 -8.93 -0.34 -17.68
CA ARG A 256 -9.55 0.71 -18.51
C ARG A 256 -11.09 0.73 -18.45
N SER A 257 -11.72 -0.32 -17.97
CA SER A 257 -13.17 -0.40 -17.78
C SER A 257 -13.62 0.06 -16.39
N GLY A 258 -12.66 0.39 -15.51
CA GLY A 258 -12.89 0.83 -14.14
C GLY A 258 -13.06 -0.33 -13.15
N ILE A 259 -12.75 -1.56 -13.55
CA ILE A 259 -12.74 -2.72 -12.66
C ILE A 259 -11.45 -2.72 -11.85
N ALA A 260 -11.57 -2.94 -10.54
CA ALA A 260 -10.42 -3.10 -9.65
C ALA A 260 -10.05 -4.59 -9.54
N TRP A 261 -8.80 -4.90 -9.85
CA TRP A 261 -8.21 -6.22 -9.71
C TRP A 261 -7.27 -6.23 -8.52
N TYR A 262 -7.25 -7.31 -7.75
CA TYR A 262 -6.34 -7.43 -6.60
C TYR A 262 -5.66 -8.79 -6.54
N SER A 263 -4.39 -8.79 -6.12
CA SER A 263 -3.65 -9.99 -5.79
C SER A 263 -3.91 -10.38 -4.33
N SER A 264 -4.27 -11.64 -4.05
CA SER A 264 -4.35 -12.14 -2.69
C SER A 264 -3.00 -12.74 -2.26
N PHE A 265 -2.45 -12.23 -1.17
CA PHE A 265 -1.13 -12.64 -0.70
C PHE A 265 -1.12 -14.02 -0.05
N GLY A 266 -2.19 -14.37 0.65
CA GLY A 266 -2.32 -15.63 1.39
C GLY A 266 -3.02 -16.74 0.63
N GLU A 267 -3.59 -16.47 -0.55
CA GLU A 267 -4.44 -17.40 -1.29
C GLU A 267 -4.10 -17.38 -2.78
N GLN A 268 -4.38 -18.48 -3.47
CA GLN A 268 -4.08 -18.66 -4.89
C GLN A 268 -5.13 -18.04 -5.83
N TYR A 269 -5.75 -16.93 -5.42
CA TYR A 269 -6.80 -16.28 -6.20
C TYR A 269 -6.38 -14.90 -6.67
N LEU A 270 -6.71 -14.61 -7.92
CA LEU A 270 -6.78 -13.24 -8.44
C LEU A 270 -8.21 -12.75 -8.27
N GLY A 271 -8.38 -11.65 -7.54
CA GLY A 271 -9.70 -11.08 -7.29
C GLY A 271 -10.07 -9.96 -8.27
N ARG A 272 -11.35 -9.87 -8.58
CA ARG A 272 -11.99 -8.85 -9.41
C ARG A 272 -13.11 -8.19 -8.62
N LEU A 273 -13.02 -6.88 -8.41
CA LEU A 273 -14.03 -6.07 -7.75
C LEU A 273 -14.66 -5.12 -8.78
N ASP A 274 -15.97 -5.15 -8.92
CA ASP A 274 -16.72 -4.10 -9.60
C ASP A 274 -17.05 -2.96 -8.62
N PRO A 275 -16.42 -1.77 -8.73
CA PRO A 275 -16.63 -0.68 -7.78
C PRO A 275 -18.04 -0.06 -7.83
N LYS A 276 -18.80 -0.29 -8.90
CA LYS A 276 -20.18 0.23 -9.03
C LYS A 276 -21.16 -0.59 -8.20
N THR A 277 -20.93 -1.89 -8.09
CA THR A 277 -21.85 -2.81 -7.42
C THR A 277 -21.30 -3.36 -6.10
N GLY A 278 -19.98 -3.26 -5.87
CA GLY A 278 -19.28 -3.92 -4.77
C GLY A 278 -19.14 -5.43 -4.94
N LYS A 279 -19.54 -5.99 -6.11
CA LYS A 279 -19.46 -7.43 -6.38
C LYS A 279 -18.02 -7.87 -6.58
N VAL A 280 -17.65 -8.97 -5.92
CA VAL A 280 -16.34 -9.60 -6.05
C VAL A 280 -16.47 -10.95 -6.76
N GLU A 281 -15.53 -11.20 -7.67
CA GLU A 281 -15.31 -12.48 -8.35
C GLU A 281 -13.85 -12.89 -8.18
N GLU A 282 -13.56 -14.19 -8.13
CA GLU A 282 -12.22 -14.71 -7.92
C GLU A 282 -11.87 -15.76 -8.96
N TYR A 283 -10.61 -15.77 -9.39
CA TYR A 283 -10.07 -16.70 -10.38
C TYR A 283 -8.90 -17.46 -9.76
N GLU A 284 -9.05 -18.78 -9.69
CA GLU A 284 -8.05 -19.66 -9.09
C GLU A 284 -6.92 -19.97 -10.08
N VAL A 285 -5.67 -19.87 -9.63
CA VAL A 285 -4.50 -20.34 -10.37
C VAL A 285 -4.07 -21.71 -9.86
N GLY A 286 -3.60 -22.57 -10.77
CA GLY A 286 -3.12 -23.90 -10.40
C GLY A 286 -1.88 -23.90 -9.50
N VAL A 287 -1.73 -24.94 -8.69
CA VAL A 287 -0.55 -25.17 -7.84
C VAL A 287 0.55 -25.83 -8.67
N ASN A 288 1.69 -25.14 -8.82
CA ASN A 288 2.83 -25.61 -9.62
C ASN A 288 3.91 -26.30 -8.78
N LYS A 289 3.96 -26.02 -7.46
CA LYS A 289 4.93 -26.58 -6.51
C LYS A 289 4.19 -27.10 -5.27
N PRO A 290 3.68 -28.35 -5.31
CA PRO A 290 2.92 -28.92 -4.21
C PRO A 290 3.66 -28.90 -2.88
N GLY A 291 2.94 -28.60 -1.79
CA GLY A 291 3.51 -28.50 -0.43
C GLY A 291 4.23 -27.19 -0.13
N PHE A 292 4.22 -26.22 -1.06
CA PHE A 292 4.70 -24.86 -0.83
C PHE A 292 3.53 -23.87 -0.75
N PRO A 293 3.69 -22.76 0.00
CA PRO A 293 2.66 -21.73 0.11
C PRO A 293 2.24 -21.19 -1.26
N THR A 294 0.98 -20.83 -1.37
CA THR A 294 0.40 -20.13 -2.52
C THR A 294 0.22 -18.65 -2.20
N GLY A 295 -0.04 -17.86 -3.20
CA GLY A 295 -0.34 -16.43 -3.08
C GLY A 295 0.48 -15.55 -3.99
N PHE A 296 -0.12 -14.42 -4.35
CA PHE A 296 0.47 -13.45 -5.26
C PHE A 296 0.91 -12.20 -4.52
N LEU A 297 2.04 -11.62 -4.93
CA LEU A 297 2.48 -10.34 -4.39
C LEU A 297 2.16 -9.21 -5.36
N ALA A 298 2.96 -9.00 -6.39
CA ALA A 298 2.74 -7.92 -7.35
C ALA A 298 1.61 -8.22 -8.32
N LEU A 299 0.91 -7.17 -8.70
CA LEU A 299 -0.04 -7.17 -9.81
C LEU A 299 0.29 -5.99 -10.73
N ARG A 300 0.62 -6.29 -11.99
CA ARG A 300 0.94 -5.30 -13.02
C ARG A 300 0.25 -5.63 -14.33
N THR A 301 0.03 -4.61 -15.16
CA THR A 301 -0.60 -4.77 -16.47
C THR A 301 0.43 -4.62 -17.58
N ASP A 302 0.24 -5.38 -18.65
CA ASP A 302 0.93 -5.15 -19.92
C ASP A 302 0.14 -4.18 -20.82
N ARG A 303 0.68 -3.91 -22.00
CA ARG A 303 0.08 -2.99 -22.97
C ARG A 303 -1.27 -3.48 -23.52
N GLU A 304 -1.47 -4.79 -23.60
CA GLU A 304 -2.67 -5.46 -24.07
C GLU A 304 -3.77 -5.53 -23.00
N GLY A 305 -3.43 -5.23 -21.73
CA GLY A 305 -4.33 -5.26 -20.58
C GLY A 305 -4.35 -6.60 -19.85
N ASN A 306 -3.41 -7.52 -20.16
CA ASN A 306 -3.25 -8.71 -19.35
C ASN A 306 -2.67 -8.36 -17.98
N LEU A 307 -3.04 -9.16 -16.97
CA LEU A 307 -2.57 -9.03 -15.61
C LEU A 307 -1.39 -9.99 -15.37
N TRP A 308 -0.31 -9.47 -14.80
CA TRP A 308 0.89 -10.24 -14.51
C TRP A 308 1.20 -10.22 -13.02
N MET A 309 1.57 -11.38 -12.50
CA MET A 309 1.84 -11.56 -11.08
C MET A 309 2.89 -12.64 -10.83
N GLY A 310 3.58 -12.55 -9.70
CA GLY A 310 4.46 -13.60 -9.20
C GLY A 310 3.71 -14.49 -8.22
N ASN A 311 3.64 -15.79 -8.50
CA ASN A 311 3.18 -16.77 -7.52
C ASN A 311 4.37 -17.19 -6.67
N MET A 312 4.56 -16.48 -5.55
CA MET A 312 5.81 -16.35 -4.81
C MET A 312 6.58 -17.65 -4.60
N TYR A 313 6.13 -18.47 -3.64
CA TYR A 313 6.81 -19.71 -3.23
C TYR A 313 6.56 -20.86 -4.22
N GLN A 314 5.63 -20.68 -5.12
CA GLN A 314 5.45 -21.56 -6.28
C GLN A 314 6.54 -21.35 -7.34
N ALA A 315 7.38 -20.31 -7.19
CA ALA A 315 8.44 -19.93 -8.11
C ALA A 315 7.97 -19.81 -9.57
N THR A 316 6.80 -19.17 -9.78
CA THR A 316 6.10 -19.16 -11.07
C THR A 316 5.75 -17.73 -11.48
N ILE A 317 6.03 -17.40 -12.75
CA ILE A 317 5.53 -16.22 -13.43
C ILE A 317 4.12 -16.55 -13.92
N VAL A 318 3.15 -15.67 -13.67
CA VAL A 318 1.75 -15.88 -14.05
C VAL A 318 1.24 -14.69 -14.85
N ARG A 319 0.56 -14.98 -15.97
CA ARG A 319 -0.22 -14.02 -16.76
C ARG A 319 -1.68 -14.47 -16.78
N PHE A 320 -2.58 -13.52 -16.56
CA PHE A 320 -4.02 -13.70 -16.71
C PHE A 320 -4.55 -12.81 -17.84
N ASP A 321 -5.33 -13.38 -18.74
CA ASP A 321 -6.04 -12.64 -19.78
C ASP A 321 -7.49 -12.38 -19.33
N PRO A 322 -7.87 -11.13 -19.01
CA PRO A 322 -9.23 -10.81 -18.56
C PRO A 322 -10.32 -11.07 -19.60
N LYS A 323 -9.98 -11.14 -20.89
CA LYS A 323 -10.95 -11.36 -21.97
C LYS A 323 -11.35 -12.82 -22.08
N THR A 324 -10.39 -13.72 -21.88
CA THR A 324 -10.61 -15.18 -21.98
C THR A 324 -10.72 -15.87 -20.63
N THR A 325 -10.41 -15.14 -19.53
CA THR A 325 -10.32 -15.63 -18.15
C THR A 325 -9.36 -16.81 -17.99
N LYS A 326 -8.28 -16.83 -18.79
CA LYS A 326 -7.28 -17.91 -18.78
C LYS A 326 -5.96 -17.46 -18.20
N PHE A 327 -5.34 -18.38 -17.46
CA PHE A 327 -3.97 -18.24 -16.99
C PHE A 327 -2.97 -18.87 -17.96
N ALA A 328 -1.80 -18.23 -18.06
CA ALA A 328 -0.58 -18.83 -18.59
C ALA A 328 0.51 -18.73 -17.52
N THR A 329 1.29 -19.79 -17.34
CA THR A 329 2.28 -19.90 -16.27
C THR A 329 3.63 -20.35 -16.80
N TRP A 330 4.72 -19.81 -16.24
CA TRP A 330 6.10 -20.19 -16.52
C TRP A 330 6.83 -20.39 -15.20
N GLN A 331 7.21 -21.62 -14.93
CA GLN A 331 7.98 -21.96 -13.73
C GLN A 331 9.47 -21.64 -13.95
N LEU A 332 10.15 -21.19 -12.91
CA LEU A 332 11.59 -21.02 -12.97
C LEU A 332 12.30 -22.34 -13.27
N PRO A 333 13.45 -22.31 -13.97
CA PRO A 333 14.28 -23.51 -14.18
C PRO A 333 14.61 -24.21 -12.86
N PRO A 334 14.80 -25.56 -12.89
CA PRO A 334 15.02 -26.35 -11.66
C PRO A 334 16.13 -25.82 -10.75
N GLU A 335 17.24 -25.34 -11.34
CA GLU A 335 18.41 -24.81 -10.62
C GLU A 335 18.11 -23.49 -9.88
N GLN A 336 17.09 -22.72 -10.29
CA GLN A 336 16.63 -21.49 -9.63
C GLN A 336 15.35 -21.72 -8.83
N ASN A 337 14.69 -22.88 -8.97
CA ASN A 337 13.49 -23.24 -8.24
C ASN A 337 13.80 -24.01 -6.94
N ILE A 338 14.75 -23.50 -6.18
CA ILE A 338 15.11 -24.04 -4.87
C ILE A 338 14.01 -23.82 -3.83
N ASP A 339 14.08 -24.43 -2.67
CA ASP A 339 13.07 -24.31 -1.59
C ASP A 339 12.88 -22.85 -1.12
N ALA A 340 13.94 -22.04 -1.18
CA ALA A 340 13.89 -20.62 -0.82
C ALA A 340 13.43 -19.69 -1.97
N ALA A 341 13.20 -20.22 -3.18
CA ALA A 341 12.82 -19.41 -4.33
C ALA A 341 11.51 -18.64 -4.08
N GLN A 342 11.51 -17.36 -4.45
CA GLN A 342 10.34 -16.47 -4.32
C GLN A 342 10.26 -15.55 -5.53
N VAL A 343 9.34 -15.82 -6.44
CA VAL A 343 8.98 -14.94 -7.55
C VAL A 343 7.90 -13.96 -7.09
N ASN A 344 8.29 -12.73 -6.76
CA ASN A 344 7.36 -11.76 -6.18
C ASN A 344 6.89 -10.72 -7.19
N MET A 345 7.83 -10.13 -7.94
CA MET A 345 7.57 -9.05 -8.88
C MET A 345 7.69 -9.55 -10.30
N VAL A 346 6.70 -9.24 -11.13
CA VAL A 346 6.74 -9.50 -12.57
C VAL A 346 6.47 -8.18 -13.29
N SER A 347 7.32 -7.82 -14.23
CA SER A 347 7.32 -6.50 -14.87
C SER A 347 7.23 -6.60 -16.39
N PRO A 348 6.00 -6.57 -16.93
CA PRO A 348 5.74 -6.66 -18.36
C PRO A 348 5.69 -5.30 -19.07
N GLN A 349 5.85 -4.16 -18.37
CA GLN A 349 5.46 -2.84 -18.89
C GLN A 349 6.19 -2.47 -20.19
N ALA A 350 7.44 -2.90 -20.35
CA ALA A 350 8.22 -2.65 -21.56
C ALA A 350 8.40 -3.90 -22.45
N ALA A 351 7.69 -4.99 -22.17
CA ALA A 351 7.80 -6.25 -22.94
C ALA A 351 7.45 -6.11 -24.42
N HIS A 352 6.70 -5.08 -24.81
CA HIS A 352 6.39 -4.78 -26.21
C HIS A 352 7.61 -4.34 -27.04
N VAL A 353 8.75 -4.00 -26.41
CA VAL A 353 9.97 -3.57 -27.09
C VAL A 353 10.73 -4.74 -27.70
N ASP A 354 10.91 -5.82 -26.92
CA ASP A 354 11.70 -6.99 -27.28
C ASP A 354 11.04 -8.35 -27.03
N GLY A 355 9.77 -8.35 -26.60
CA GLY A 355 9.01 -9.57 -26.28
C GLY A 355 9.44 -10.26 -25.00
N LYS A 356 10.11 -9.55 -24.07
CA LYS A 356 10.67 -10.13 -22.84
C LYS A 356 10.09 -9.49 -21.59
N VAL A 357 9.87 -10.32 -20.56
CA VAL A 357 9.30 -9.93 -19.26
C VAL A 357 10.29 -10.19 -18.16
N TRP A 358 10.50 -9.20 -17.31
CA TRP A 358 11.41 -9.30 -16.18
C TRP A 358 10.72 -9.77 -14.90
N THR A 359 11.44 -10.54 -14.10
CA THR A 359 11.07 -10.92 -12.73
C THR A 359 12.31 -11.06 -11.85
N GLN A 360 12.09 -11.22 -10.55
CA GLN A 360 13.18 -11.42 -9.59
C GLN A 360 12.94 -12.67 -8.73
N ASN A 361 13.96 -13.07 -8.00
CA ASN A 361 13.91 -14.16 -7.04
C ASN A 361 14.55 -13.73 -5.72
N ASN A 362 13.75 -13.50 -4.71
CA ASN A 362 14.25 -13.13 -3.37
C ASN A 362 15.06 -14.24 -2.70
N GLY A 363 14.87 -15.49 -3.11
CA GLY A 363 15.50 -16.64 -2.46
C GLY A 363 17.01 -16.67 -2.58
N PHE A 364 17.56 -16.07 -3.65
CA PHE A 364 19.01 -16.00 -3.87
C PHE A 364 19.49 -14.69 -4.52
N ALA A 365 18.69 -13.63 -4.43
CA ALA A 365 19.00 -12.32 -5.01
C ALA A 365 19.26 -12.36 -6.54
N GLY A 366 18.41 -13.08 -7.27
CA GLY A 366 18.48 -13.24 -8.73
C GLY A 366 17.49 -12.35 -9.48
N VAL A 367 17.83 -12.01 -10.72
CA VAL A 367 16.94 -11.39 -11.71
C VAL A 367 16.76 -12.33 -12.87
N HIS A 368 15.52 -12.49 -13.34
CA HIS A 368 15.19 -13.35 -14.46
C HIS A 368 14.49 -12.59 -15.57
N ARG A 369 14.66 -13.06 -16.81
CA ARG A 369 14.00 -12.53 -18.00
C ARG A 369 13.37 -13.65 -18.82
N LEU A 370 12.04 -13.64 -18.89
CA LEU A 370 11.26 -14.57 -19.70
C LEU A 370 11.13 -14.05 -21.14
N ASP A 371 11.53 -14.84 -22.11
CA ASP A 371 11.25 -14.62 -23.53
C ASP A 371 9.86 -15.19 -23.86
N LEU A 372 8.92 -14.34 -24.24
CA LEU A 372 7.52 -14.71 -24.49
C LEU A 372 7.32 -15.59 -25.71
N LYS A 373 8.25 -15.54 -26.67
CA LYS A 373 8.19 -16.32 -27.92
C LYS A 373 8.65 -17.74 -27.70
N THR A 374 9.72 -17.94 -26.92
CA THR A 374 10.37 -19.24 -26.74
C THR A 374 10.05 -19.90 -25.41
N GLY A 375 9.56 -19.13 -24.41
CA GLY A 375 9.38 -19.58 -23.02
C GLY A 375 10.69 -19.73 -22.26
N LYS A 376 11.84 -19.41 -22.85
CA LYS A 376 13.14 -19.50 -22.21
C LYS A 376 13.31 -18.43 -21.14
N ILE A 377 13.90 -18.79 -20.00
CA ILE A 377 14.24 -17.88 -18.90
C ILE A 377 15.75 -17.73 -18.81
N GLU A 378 16.23 -16.49 -18.86
CA GLU A 378 17.61 -16.09 -18.62
C GLU A 378 17.76 -15.62 -17.17
N THR A 379 18.96 -15.79 -16.56
CA THR A 379 19.20 -15.49 -15.14
C THR A 379 20.45 -14.68 -14.96
N TRP A 380 20.37 -13.65 -14.14
CA TRP A 380 21.48 -12.86 -13.61
C TRP A 380 21.57 -12.99 -12.10
N GLU A 381 22.78 -13.08 -11.59
CA GLU A 381 23.10 -13.10 -10.15
C GLU A 381 23.99 -11.87 -9.83
N PRO A 382 23.42 -10.66 -9.73
CA PRO A 382 24.19 -9.41 -9.64
C PRO A 382 25.16 -9.35 -8.47
N PHE A 383 24.89 -10.11 -7.42
CA PHE A 383 25.66 -10.11 -6.18
C PHE A 383 26.47 -11.39 -5.95
N LYS A 384 26.64 -12.25 -6.98
CA LYS A 384 27.38 -13.51 -6.87
C LYS A 384 28.82 -13.33 -6.38
N ALA A 385 29.47 -12.23 -6.77
CA ALA A 385 30.83 -11.87 -6.37
C ALA A 385 30.89 -10.98 -5.12
N ALA A 386 29.76 -10.68 -4.46
CA ALA A 386 29.76 -9.85 -3.27
C ALA A 386 30.47 -10.56 -2.09
N PRO A 387 31.10 -9.78 -1.18
CA PRO A 387 31.76 -10.35 -0.02
C PRO A 387 30.80 -11.20 0.83
N GLN A 388 31.32 -12.33 1.34
CA GLN A 388 30.55 -13.17 2.26
C GLN A 388 30.13 -12.36 3.51
N GLY A 389 28.88 -12.56 3.96
CA GLY A 389 28.33 -11.86 5.13
C GLY A 389 27.63 -10.54 4.81
N GLN A 390 27.66 -10.06 3.58
CA GLN A 390 26.82 -8.96 3.14
C GLN A 390 25.51 -9.51 2.57
N PRO A 391 24.38 -9.36 3.28
CA PRO A 391 23.11 -9.86 2.78
C PRO A 391 22.58 -8.92 1.69
N HIS A 392 22.16 -9.47 0.55
CA HIS A 392 21.49 -8.80 -0.54
C HIS A 392 20.08 -9.37 -0.72
N ASN A 393 19.17 -8.55 -1.20
CA ASN A 393 17.80 -8.98 -1.50
C ASN A 393 17.23 -8.13 -2.64
N ILE A 394 17.12 -8.69 -3.82
CA ILE A 394 16.47 -8.02 -4.95
C ILE A 394 14.97 -8.06 -4.70
N TYR A 395 14.39 -6.88 -4.43
CA TYR A 395 13.00 -6.78 -4.03
C TYR A 395 12.07 -6.45 -5.22
N ASP A 396 12.41 -5.46 -6.03
CA ASP A 396 11.64 -5.08 -7.22
C ASP A 396 12.51 -5.09 -8.48
N VAL A 397 11.84 -5.23 -9.62
CA VAL A 397 12.40 -5.11 -10.96
C VAL A 397 11.50 -4.19 -11.79
N ILE A 398 12.07 -3.16 -12.40
CA ILE A 398 11.34 -2.06 -13.03
C ILE A 398 12.01 -1.72 -14.35
N PRO A 399 11.40 -2.05 -15.51
CA PRO A 399 12.00 -1.76 -16.82
C PRO A 399 11.84 -0.28 -17.20
N ASP A 400 12.84 0.25 -17.92
CA ASP A 400 12.74 1.52 -18.63
C ASP A 400 12.09 1.37 -20.02
N SER A 401 11.98 2.46 -20.78
CA SER A 401 11.37 2.49 -22.12
C SER A 401 12.08 1.62 -23.16
N LYS A 402 13.33 1.20 -22.89
CA LYS A 402 14.16 0.32 -23.73
C LYS A 402 14.18 -1.12 -23.23
N ASN A 403 13.40 -1.41 -22.20
CA ASN A 403 13.40 -2.69 -21.46
C ASN A 403 14.73 -3.05 -20.78
N ASN A 404 15.62 -2.06 -20.49
CA ASN A 404 16.63 -2.27 -19.47
C ASN A 404 15.92 -2.39 -18.12
N VAL A 405 16.35 -3.30 -17.26
CA VAL A 405 15.71 -3.46 -15.95
C VAL A 405 16.52 -2.82 -14.84
N TYR A 406 15.83 -2.05 -14.02
CA TYR A 406 16.35 -1.57 -12.75
C TYR A 406 15.83 -2.45 -11.63
N PHE A 407 16.68 -2.75 -10.63
CA PHE A 407 16.29 -3.53 -9.46
C PHE A 407 16.69 -2.82 -8.17
N THR A 408 15.95 -3.09 -7.10
CA THR A 408 16.19 -2.52 -5.76
C THR A 408 16.83 -3.57 -4.85
N ASP A 409 17.89 -3.19 -4.11
CA ASP A 409 18.50 -4.05 -3.10
C ASP A 409 18.00 -3.70 -1.69
N PHE A 410 16.94 -4.38 -1.27
CA PHE A 410 16.23 -4.11 -0.02
C PHE A 410 17.05 -4.35 1.26
N ARG A 411 18.13 -5.07 1.19
CA ARG A 411 19.03 -5.31 2.34
C ARG A 411 20.09 -4.24 2.51
N GLN A 412 20.38 -3.49 1.45
CA GLN A 412 21.40 -2.47 1.37
C GLN A 412 20.79 -1.10 0.98
N HIS A 413 21.57 -0.26 0.32
CA HIS A 413 21.17 1.05 -0.20
C HIS A 413 21.64 1.24 -1.65
N HIS A 414 21.33 0.24 -2.49
CA HIS A 414 21.66 0.27 -3.91
C HIS A 414 20.43 0.06 -4.77
N ILE A 415 20.45 0.67 -5.95
CA ILE A 415 19.71 0.21 -7.11
C ILE A 415 20.70 -0.33 -8.13
N GLY A 416 20.29 -1.32 -8.91
CA GLY A 416 21.09 -1.85 -10.01
C GLY A 416 20.36 -1.72 -11.34
N ARG A 417 21.12 -1.74 -12.45
CA ARG A 417 20.61 -1.82 -13.82
C ARG A 417 21.20 -3.02 -14.51
N ILE A 418 20.39 -3.75 -15.27
CA ILE A 418 20.82 -4.75 -16.24
C ILE A 418 20.47 -4.21 -17.63
N ASP A 419 21.46 -4.12 -18.49
CA ASP A 419 21.26 -3.70 -19.89
C ASP A 419 20.53 -4.81 -20.67
N ALA A 420 19.45 -4.46 -21.38
CA ALA A 420 18.62 -5.42 -22.08
C ALA A 420 19.33 -6.12 -23.25
N VAL A 421 20.36 -5.49 -23.85
CA VAL A 421 21.09 -5.97 -25.03
C VAL A 421 22.35 -6.72 -24.63
N THR A 422 23.21 -6.09 -23.78
CA THR A 422 24.51 -6.64 -23.40
C THR A 422 24.45 -7.57 -22.20
N GLY A 423 23.44 -7.41 -21.32
CA GLY A 423 23.33 -8.10 -20.05
C GLY A 423 24.25 -7.55 -18.95
N ASP A 424 24.95 -6.44 -19.21
CA ASP A 424 25.87 -5.82 -18.26
C ASP A 424 25.12 -5.30 -17.03
N VAL A 425 25.69 -5.55 -15.85
CA VAL A 425 25.14 -5.12 -14.56
C VAL A 425 25.90 -3.91 -14.03
N ARG A 426 25.18 -2.88 -13.64
CA ARG A 426 25.74 -1.69 -13.01
C ARG A 426 24.97 -1.35 -11.73
N LEU A 427 25.69 -0.98 -10.65
CA LEU A 427 25.12 -0.60 -9.37
C LEU A 427 25.27 0.90 -9.13
N PHE A 428 24.26 1.51 -8.47
CA PHE A 428 24.22 2.91 -8.07
C PHE A 428 23.93 2.99 -6.58
N THR A 429 24.77 3.71 -5.84
CA THR A 429 24.62 3.89 -4.39
C THR A 429 23.64 5.01 -4.10
N ILE A 430 22.60 4.72 -3.31
CA ILE A 430 21.62 5.71 -2.85
C ILE A 430 22.28 6.59 -1.78
N PRO A 431 22.05 7.94 -1.78
CA PRO A 431 22.69 8.85 -0.83
C PRO A 431 22.36 8.54 0.63
N THR A 432 21.12 8.14 0.93
CA THR A 432 20.72 7.75 2.30
C THR A 432 21.24 6.36 2.66
N PRO A 433 22.15 6.21 3.64
CA PRO A 433 22.69 4.91 4.05
C PRO A 433 21.59 4.01 4.62
N ASN A 434 21.71 2.70 4.38
CA ASN A 434 20.77 1.69 4.88
C ASN A 434 19.30 1.97 4.55
N SER A 435 19.05 2.72 3.48
CA SER A 435 17.72 3.18 3.08
C SER A 435 16.73 2.05 2.78
N ALA A 436 17.21 0.87 2.39
CA ALA A 436 16.40 -0.29 2.01
C ALA A 436 15.38 0.04 0.92
N PRO A 437 15.81 0.34 -0.32
CA PRO A 437 14.92 0.63 -1.42
C PRO A 437 13.99 -0.56 -1.66
N ARG A 438 12.68 -0.30 -1.79
CA ARG A 438 11.71 -1.39 -1.82
C ARG A 438 11.02 -1.50 -3.17
N ARG A 439 9.91 -0.82 -3.38
CA ARG A 439 9.17 -0.88 -4.64
C ARG A 439 9.07 0.48 -5.29
N GLY A 440 8.81 0.47 -6.59
CA GLY A 440 8.64 1.71 -7.32
C GLY A 440 8.06 1.53 -8.71
N MET A 441 8.20 2.58 -9.50
CA MET A 441 7.80 2.62 -10.90
C MET A 441 8.79 3.42 -11.74
N MET A 442 8.79 3.15 -13.04
CA MET A 442 9.41 4.01 -14.06
C MET A 442 8.34 4.95 -14.60
N ASP A 443 8.62 6.24 -14.64
CA ASP A 443 7.72 7.20 -15.27
C ASP A 443 7.96 7.35 -16.79
N ALA A 444 7.12 8.11 -17.45
CA ALA A 444 7.21 8.33 -18.90
C ALA A 444 8.47 9.11 -19.35
N LYS A 445 9.26 9.63 -18.40
CA LYS A 445 10.53 10.33 -18.66
C LYS A 445 11.73 9.44 -18.33
N ASP A 446 11.53 8.15 -18.13
CA ASP A 446 12.53 7.18 -17.66
C ASP A 446 13.20 7.61 -16.34
N ARG A 447 12.41 8.16 -15.39
CA ARG A 447 12.85 8.38 -14.02
C ARG A 447 12.32 7.26 -13.15
N LEU A 448 13.22 6.61 -12.40
CA LEU A 448 12.87 5.56 -11.47
C LEU A 448 12.47 6.19 -10.12
N TRP A 449 11.23 5.97 -9.72
CA TRP A 449 10.68 6.38 -8.42
C TRP A 449 10.60 5.17 -7.50
N PHE A 450 11.01 5.30 -6.23
CA PHE A 450 10.98 4.18 -5.29
C PHE A 450 10.90 4.65 -3.82
N GLY A 451 10.42 3.75 -2.96
CA GLY A 451 10.35 3.97 -1.51
C GLY A 451 11.62 3.51 -0.82
N GLU A 452 12.17 4.36 0.05
CA GLU A 452 13.25 4.04 0.97
C GLU A 452 12.68 3.60 2.32
N TYR A 453 12.38 2.33 2.43
CA TYR A 453 11.59 1.75 3.51
C TYR A 453 12.15 2.00 4.92
N ARG A 454 13.47 1.95 5.09
CA ARG A 454 14.14 2.27 6.36
C ARG A 454 14.55 3.73 6.46
N GLY A 455 14.69 4.41 5.33
CA GLY A 455 15.03 5.82 5.24
C GLY A 455 13.87 6.76 5.58
N ASP A 456 12.61 6.27 5.58
CA ASP A 456 11.40 7.09 5.63
C ASP A 456 11.43 8.20 4.58
N ARG A 457 11.79 7.85 3.33
CA ARG A 457 11.88 8.76 2.18
C ARG A 457 11.22 8.17 0.96
N ILE A 458 10.81 9.02 0.07
CA ILE A 458 10.64 8.68 -1.33
C ILE A 458 11.86 9.20 -2.11
N ALA A 459 12.26 8.47 -3.13
CA ALA A 459 13.39 8.82 -3.96
C ALA A 459 13.06 8.75 -5.45
N MET A 460 13.76 9.56 -6.23
CA MET A 460 13.78 9.52 -7.68
C MET A 460 15.22 9.41 -8.16
N PHE A 461 15.44 8.51 -9.11
CA PHE A 461 16.69 8.38 -9.85
C PHE A 461 16.44 8.72 -11.34
N ASP A 462 17.09 9.75 -11.84
CA ASP A 462 17.04 10.09 -13.27
C ASP A 462 18.04 9.20 -14.02
N THR A 463 17.51 8.28 -14.84
CA THR A 463 18.35 7.30 -15.55
C THR A 463 19.27 7.89 -16.61
N ARG A 464 19.06 9.14 -17.03
CA ARG A 464 19.89 9.82 -18.04
C ARG A 464 21.05 10.58 -17.41
N THR A 465 20.81 11.21 -16.25
CA THR A 465 21.83 12.00 -15.54
C THR A 465 22.50 11.21 -14.42
N GLU A 466 21.92 10.08 -14.04
CA GLU A 466 22.33 9.21 -12.95
C GLU A 466 22.34 9.94 -11.58
N GLN A 467 21.43 10.91 -11.41
CA GLN A 467 21.31 11.70 -10.19
C GLN A 467 20.10 11.25 -9.36
N PHE A 468 20.28 11.25 -8.04
CA PHE A 468 19.22 11.01 -7.07
C PHE A 468 18.61 12.31 -6.58
N LYS A 469 17.31 12.25 -6.27
CA LYS A 469 16.60 13.26 -5.49
C LYS A 469 15.74 12.55 -4.46
N GLU A 470 15.79 13.00 -3.20
CA GLU A 470 15.11 12.38 -2.07
C GLU A 470 14.20 13.37 -1.36
N TRP A 471 13.05 12.91 -0.83
CA TRP A 471 12.12 13.67 0.00
C TRP A 471 11.86 12.90 1.30
N LYS A 472 12.25 13.48 2.44
CA LYS A 472 11.99 12.90 3.76
C LYS A 472 10.52 13.07 4.09
N LEU A 473 9.83 11.98 4.44
CA LEU A 473 8.44 12.01 4.86
C LEU A 473 8.30 12.66 6.24
N ALA A 474 7.20 13.41 6.44
CA ALA A 474 6.99 14.18 7.65
C ALA A 474 6.67 13.29 8.86
N THR A 475 5.86 12.24 8.66
CA THR A 475 5.47 11.32 9.72
C THR A 475 6.60 10.32 10.01
N PRO A 476 7.12 10.24 11.26
CA PRO A 476 8.11 9.24 11.63
C PRO A 476 7.62 7.82 11.45
N TRP A 477 8.52 6.90 11.11
CA TRP A 477 8.21 5.49 10.87
C TRP A 477 7.26 5.27 9.69
N SER A 478 7.21 6.18 8.73
CA SER A 478 6.36 6.05 7.53
C SER A 478 6.64 4.78 6.75
N SER A 479 7.89 4.34 6.68
CA SER A 479 8.30 3.11 6.00
C SER A 479 7.60 2.94 4.64
N PRO A 480 7.83 3.85 3.67
CA PRO A 480 7.15 3.83 2.38
C PRO A 480 7.39 2.50 1.66
N TYR A 481 6.30 1.86 1.24
CA TYR A 481 6.41 0.53 0.61
C TYR A 481 6.76 0.62 -0.87
N ASP A 482 6.07 1.51 -1.59
CA ASP A 482 6.28 1.82 -3.00
C ASP A 482 6.17 3.33 -3.23
N VAL A 483 6.47 3.76 -4.46
CA VAL A 483 6.19 5.12 -4.92
C VAL A 483 5.61 5.06 -6.32
N THR A 484 4.54 5.81 -6.54
CA THR A 484 4.00 6.06 -7.86
C THR A 484 3.92 7.55 -8.13
N ILE A 485 3.97 7.95 -9.39
CA ILE A 485 3.83 9.33 -9.83
C ILE A 485 2.52 9.50 -10.59
N ASP A 486 1.79 10.59 -10.34
CA ASP A 486 0.58 10.90 -11.07
C ASP A 486 0.84 11.81 -12.29
N LYS A 487 -0.23 12.07 -13.06
CA LYS A 487 -0.17 12.93 -14.26
C LYS A 487 0.17 14.40 -13.97
N ASN A 488 0.13 14.82 -12.70
CA ASN A 488 0.47 16.16 -12.25
C ASN A 488 1.92 16.29 -11.78
N ASP A 489 2.74 15.23 -11.91
CA ASP A 489 4.10 15.10 -11.34
C ASP A 489 4.10 15.11 -9.79
N GLU A 490 3.01 14.65 -9.14
CA GLU A 490 2.97 14.44 -7.69
C GLU A 490 3.25 12.98 -7.36
N ALA A 491 4.09 12.75 -6.36
CA ALA A 491 4.46 11.41 -5.93
C ALA A 491 3.57 10.93 -4.79
N TRP A 492 3.20 9.64 -4.82
CA TRP A 492 2.31 9.01 -3.87
C TRP A 492 2.93 7.74 -3.30
N THR A 493 2.77 7.55 -2.01
CA THR A 493 3.25 6.35 -1.32
C THR A 493 2.29 5.92 -0.22
N GLY A 494 2.27 4.62 0.07
CA GLY A 494 1.54 4.05 1.18
C GLY A 494 2.49 3.62 2.30
N SER A 495 2.06 3.81 3.54
CA SER A 495 2.79 3.38 4.73
C SER A 495 2.29 2.02 5.22
N MET A 496 3.19 1.05 5.38
CA MET A 496 2.85 -0.20 6.06
C MET A 496 2.55 -0.03 7.57
N ILE A 497 2.92 1.11 8.15
CA ILE A 497 3.08 1.25 9.60
C ILE A 497 2.15 2.32 10.18
N THR A 498 1.92 3.42 9.44
CA THR A 498 1.21 4.59 9.99
C THR A 498 -0.26 4.70 9.56
N ASP A 499 -0.79 3.74 8.81
CA ASP A 499 -2.15 3.78 8.24
C ASP A 499 -2.40 5.02 7.36
N GLN A 500 -1.36 5.50 6.65
CA GLN A 500 -1.43 6.73 5.87
C GLN A 500 -1.04 6.49 4.41
N VAL A 501 -1.64 7.28 3.53
CA VAL A 501 -1.18 7.52 2.17
C VAL A 501 -0.65 8.95 2.11
N THR A 502 0.60 9.10 1.67
CA THR A 502 1.25 10.41 1.56
C THR A 502 1.32 10.84 0.11
N ARG A 503 0.87 12.07 -0.17
CA ARG A 503 1.03 12.80 -1.44
C ARG A 503 2.13 13.83 -1.29
N VAL A 504 3.03 13.90 -2.25
CA VAL A 504 4.16 14.83 -2.26
C VAL A 504 4.17 15.63 -3.55
N ASP A 505 4.06 16.95 -3.45
CA ASP A 505 4.38 17.83 -4.57
C ASP A 505 5.90 17.81 -4.78
N THR A 506 6.35 17.20 -5.88
CA THR A 506 7.77 16.98 -6.14
C THR A 506 8.56 18.24 -6.47
N LYS A 507 7.87 19.37 -6.75
CA LYS A 507 8.46 20.68 -7.04
C LYS A 507 8.71 21.48 -5.77
N THR A 508 7.68 21.55 -4.90
CA THR A 508 7.71 22.35 -3.67
C THR A 508 8.16 21.56 -2.44
N GLY A 509 8.02 20.22 -2.48
CA GLY A 509 8.24 19.35 -1.33
C GLY A 509 7.09 19.36 -0.32
N GLN A 510 5.97 20.04 -0.60
CA GLN A 510 4.80 20.02 0.26
C GLN A 510 4.18 18.62 0.30
N MET A 511 3.74 18.20 1.48
CA MET A 511 3.18 16.87 1.73
C MET A 511 1.79 16.95 2.31
N VAL A 512 0.96 15.96 1.97
CA VAL A 512 -0.37 15.74 2.54
C VAL A 512 -0.47 14.28 2.94
N ASP A 513 -0.71 14.03 4.24
CA ASP A 513 -0.90 12.70 4.80
C ASP A 513 -2.39 12.40 4.97
N TYR A 514 -2.93 11.49 4.16
CA TYR A 514 -4.31 11.02 4.24
C TYR A 514 -4.38 9.82 5.17
N LEU A 515 -4.97 10.00 6.36
CA LEU A 515 -5.24 8.90 7.29
C LEU A 515 -6.36 8.00 6.74
N LEU A 516 -6.15 6.70 6.72
CA LEU A 516 -7.16 5.74 6.26
C LEU A 516 -8.23 5.46 7.34
N PRO A 517 -9.46 5.06 6.95
CA PRO A 517 -10.59 4.94 7.87
C PRO A 517 -10.43 3.91 8.99
N ARG A 518 -9.58 2.90 8.80
CA ARG A 518 -9.27 1.88 9.82
C ARG A 518 -7.81 1.46 9.75
N THR A 519 -7.35 0.72 10.74
CA THR A 519 -6.01 0.12 10.75
C THR A 519 -5.80 -0.72 9.48
N THR A 520 -4.68 -0.46 8.83
CA THR A 520 -4.34 -1.05 7.55
C THR A 520 -2.93 -1.62 7.56
N ASN A 521 -2.58 -2.30 6.50
CA ASN A 521 -1.20 -2.65 6.16
C ASN A 521 -1.05 -2.45 4.67
N ILE A 522 -0.77 -1.21 4.26
CA ILE A 522 -0.70 -0.84 2.86
C ILE A 522 0.58 -1.37 2.24
N ARG A 523 0.43 -2.01 1.05
CA ARG A 523 1.55 -2.55 0.28
C ARG A 523 1.82 -1.72 -0.96
N ARG A 524 0.80 -1.35 -1.70
CA ARG A 524 0.92 -0.56 -2.91
C ARG A 524 -0.18 0.48 -2.99
N VAL A 525 0.15 1.64 -3.55
CA VAL A 525 -0.82 2.64 -3.99
C VAL A 525 -0.90 2.58 -5.51
N PHE A 526 -2.08 2.31 -6.04
CA PHE A 526 -2.35 2.45 -7.47
C PHE A 526 -2.94 3.83 -7.74
N VAL A 527 -2.39 4.52 -8.74
CA VAL A 527 -2.84 5.84 -9.19
C VAL A 527 -3.68 5.67 -10.44
N ASP A 528 -4.94 6.06 -10.38
CA ASP A 528 -5.82 6.14 -11.54
C ASP A 528 -5.76 7.53 -12.18
N ASN A 529 -4.89 7.66 -13.16
CA ASN A 529 -4.70 8.90 -13.93
C ASN A 529 -5.82 9.21 -14.93
N SER A 530 -6.79 8.31 -15.11
CA SER A 530 -7.94 8.52 -16.00
C SER A 530 -8.98 9.47 -15.42
N THR A 531 -8.99 9.66 -14.10
CA THR A 531 -9.94 10.52 -13.38
C THR A 531 -9.41 11.95 -13.19
N THR A 532 -10.33 12.89 -12.94
CA THR A 532 -10.00 14.28 -12.57
C THR A 532 -10.96 14.73 -11.47
N PRO A 533 -10.50 14.97 -10.25
CA PRO A 533 -9.12 14.75 -9.76
C PRO A 533 -8.64 13.31 -9.91
N VAL A 534 -7.32 13.09 -9.83
CA VAL A 534 -6.70 11.76 -9.82
C VAL A 534 -7.18 10.99 -8.59
N THR A 535 -7.49 9.72 -8.73
CA THR A 535 -7.91 8.86 -7.63
C THR A 535 -6.88 7.78 -7.32
N PHE A 536 -6.95 7.25 -6.11
CA PHE A 536 -5.95 6.32 -5.59
C PHE A 536 -6.63 5.09 -5.03
N TRP A 537 -5.96 3.95 -5.15
CA TRP A 537 -6.48 2.68 -4.70
C TRP A 537 -5.44 1.94 -3.88
N VAL A 538 -5.84 1.41 -2.75
CA VAL A 538 -4.98 0.62 -1.86
C VAL A 538 -5.71 -0.64 -1.38
N GLY A 539 -4.96 -1.72 -1.21
CA GLY A 539 -5.42 -2.90 -0.50
C GLY A 539 -5.09 -2.80 0.98
N SER A 540 -6.04 -3.10 1.85
CA SER A 540 -5.77 -3.31 3.28
C SER A 540 -5.40 -4.77 3.52
N ASN A 541 -4.11 -5.08 3.54
CA ASN A 541 -3.61 -6.45 3.60
C ASN A 541 -4.05 -7.21 4.88
N HIS A 542 -4.29 -6.49 5.98
CA HIS A 542 -4.76 -7.08 7.24
C HIS A 542 -6.25 -6.89 7.49
N GLY A 543 -6.93 -6.12 6.66
CA GLY A 543 -8.33 -5.76 6.85
C GLY A 543 -9.29 -6.32 5.81
N ALA A 544 -8.82 -7.19 4.90
CA ALA A 544 -9.61 -7.79 3.83
C ALA A 544 -10.52 -6.76 3.13
N SER A 545 -9.96 -5.61 2.74
CA SER A 545 -10.71 -4.56 2.05
C SER A 545 -9.88 -3.86 0.99
N ILE A 546 -10.57 -3.23 0.05
CA ILE A 546 -9.98 -2.31 -0.93
C ILE A 546 -10.51 -0.92 -0.64
N ILE A 547 -9.63 0.07 -0.63
CA ILE A 547 -9.97 1.47 -0.34
C ILE A 547 -9.65 2.31 -1.56
N LYS A 548 -10.64 3.07 -2.03
CA LYS A 548 -10.49 4.15 -3.01
C LYS A 548 -10.41 5.48 -2.28
N LEU A 549 -9.40 6.29 -2.59
CA LEU A 549 -9.26 7.66 -2.12
C LEU A 549 -9.57 8.62 -3.26
N GLU A 550 -10.41 9.61 -2.99
CA GLU A 550 -10.85 10.63 -3.94
C GLU A 550 -10.57 12.01 -3.33
N PRO A 551 -9.37 12.59 -3.55
CA PRO A 551 -9.10 13.98 -3.16
C PRO A 551 -10.11 14.93 -3.80
N LEU A 552 -10.53 15.95 -3.07
CA LEU A 552 -11.54 16.93 -3.52
C LEU A 552 -10.91 18.18 -4.16
N GLU A 553 -9.63 18.10 -4.54
CA GLU A 553 -8.89 19.22 -5.16
C GLU A 553 -7.86 18.74 -6.17
#